data_6bb771592247fa53994157a06927e345
#
_entry.id   6bb771592247fa53994157a06927e345
#
_cell.length_a   1.000
_cell.length_b   1.000
_cell.length_c   1.000
_cell.angle_alpha   90.00
_cell.angle_beta   90.00
_cell.angle_gamma   90.00
#
_symmetry.space_group_name_H-M   'P 1'
#
loop_
_entity.id
_entity.type
_entity.pdbx_description
1 polymer ?
#
loop_
_entity_poly.entity_id
_entity_poly.type
_entity_poly.pdbx_seq_one_letter_code
_entity_poly.pdbx_strand_id
1 'polypeptide(L)'
;MNIAVCRPQVPFARGGAEIFTDELVRQLRIRGHEAEIVSVPFKWYPGQRVLTQAFLWRLLDLTEADGRKIDLVVSTKFPSYCVRHPNKVVWLVHQFRQAYELDRTELGQFSESAEDRATRRRIQRLDQVALGEARKLFATSGNVAGRLRRSTGLEAEVLPHPPQELAYRTDAYEPFVLSVNRLDRAKRIDLLIEAAAREGVDVVIVGDGPDRGRLESLANGRVRFTGRIPEDELADLYARCRAVYYAPVDEDFGMVPFEAFLAEKPVVTTTDAGGPLDVVLERETGRVVEPTVDGIAGALVIGEDEARAWGRAGKALAEQVTWDRAIDRLLS
;
A
#
# COMPACT_ATOMS: atom_id res chain seq x y z
N MET A 1 1.02 27.73 -4.18
CA MET A 1 1.89 27.42 -3.05
C MET A 1 3.08 26.64 -3.58
N ASN A 2 4.25 26.80 -2.91
CA ASN A 2 5.42 25.97 -3.13
C ASN A 2 5.38 24.81 -2.12
N ILE A 3 5.30 23.58 -2.61
CA ILE A 3 5.05 22.39 -1.78
C ILE A 3 6.19 21.38 -1.97
N ALA A 4 6.83 20.98 -0.88
CA ALA A 4 7.83 19.92 -0.90
C ALA A 4 7.19 18.59 -0.45
N VAL A 5 7.18 17.60 -1.32
CA VAL A 5 6.74 16.24 -1.00
C VAL A 5 7.95 15.40 -0.64
N CYS A 6 8.08 15.05 0.63
CA CYS A 6 9.23 14.35 1.19
C CYS A 6 9.05 12.85 1.19
N ARG A 7 9.96 12.11 0.55
CA ARG A 7 10.02 10.64 0.59
C ARG A 7 11.43 10.10 0.73
N PRO A 8 11.66 9.02 1.47
CA PRO A 8 12.91 8.28 1.37
C PRO A 8 12.94 7.50 0.06
N GLN A 9 14.09 7.37 -0.57
CA GLN A 9 14.27 6.63 -1.80
C GLN A 9 15.23 5.46 -1.60
N VAL A 10 14.75 4.23 -1.73
CA VAL A 10 15.62 3.07 -1.86
C VAL A 10 16.12 3.03 -3.31
N PRO A 11 17.44 3.16 -3.55
CA PRO A 11 17.96 3.16 -4.91
C PRO A 11 17.54 1.91 -5.71
N PHE A 12 17.18 2.11 -6.97
CA PHE A 12 16.74 1.08 -7.93
C PHE A 12 15.42 0.37 -7.55
N ALA A 13 14.75 0.79 -6.47
CA ALA A 13 13.44 0.27 -6.09
C ALA A 13 12.34 1.28 -6.43
N ARG A 14 11.25 0.79 -7.04
CA ARG A 14 10.02 1.54 -7.27
C ARG A 14 8.83 0.66 -6.94
N GLY A 15 7.98 1.14 -6.05
CA GLY A 15 6.78 0.44 -5.58
C GLY A 15 5.62 1.41 -5.39
N GLY A 16 4.56 0.96 -4.73
CA GLY A 16 3.33 1.74 -4.53
C GLY A 16 3.56 3.10 -3.88
N ALA A 17 4.46 3.20 -2.89
CA ALA A 17 4.73 4.47 -2.22
C ALA A 17 5.42 5.51 -3.13
N GLU A 18 6.28 5.06 -4.04
CA GLU A 18 6.92 5.93 -5.03
C GLU A 18 5.90 6.38 -6.09
N ILE A 19 5.06 5.46 -6.59
CA ILE A 19 3.96 5.77 -7.52
C ILE A 19 3.01 6.79 -6.89
N PHE A 20 2.60 6.56 -5.65
CA PHE A 20 1.73 7.47 -4.91
C PHE A 20 2.31 8.89 -4.79
N THR A 21 3.58 9.03 -4.43
CA THR A 21 4.20 10.36 -4.26
C THR A 21 4.46 11.07 -5.59
N ASP A 22 4.81 10.33 -6.65
CA ASP A 22 4.92 10.87 -8.01
C ASP A 22 3.56 11.42 -8.47
N GLU A 23 2.50 10.66 -8.26
CA GLU A 23 1.14 11.06 -8.62
C GLU A 23 0.64 12.23 -7.77
N LEU A 24 0.92 12.25 -6.47
CA LEU A 24 0.59 13.39 -5.60
C LEU A 24 1.20 14.69 -6.13
N VAL A 25 2.47 14.67 -6.52
CA VAL A 25 3.13 15.86 -7.09
C VAL A 25 2.48 16.25 -8.41
N ARG A 26 2.17 15.29 -9.29
CA ARG A 26 1.45 15.55 -10.55
C ARG A 26 0.10 16.22 -10.30
N GLN A 27 -0.66 15.71 -9.36
CA GLN A 27 -1.99 16.21 -9.01
C GLN A 27 -1.96 17.61 -8.37
N LEU A 28 -0.96 17.89 -7.54
CA LEU A 28 -0.73 19.24 -7.01
C LEU A 28 -0.41 20.25 -8.12
N ARG A 29 0.46 19.85 -9.07
CA ARG A 29 0.82 20.72 -10.21
C ARG A 29 -0.36 21.03 -11.14
N ILE A 30 -1.21 20.04 -11.44
CA ILE A 30 -2.42 20.23 -12.25
C ILE A 30 -3.35 21.28 -11.61
N ARG A 31 -3.36 21.36 -10.26
CA ARG A 31 -4.17 22.34 -9.50
C ARG A 31 -3.48 23.69 -9.29
N GLY A 32 -2.39 23.95 -10.03
CA GLY A 32 -1.70 25.24 -10.04
C GLY A 32 -0.75 25.48 -8.86
N HIS A 33 -0.33 24.42 -8.15
CA HIS A 33 0.72 24.50 -7.14
C HIS A 33 2.08 24.21 -7.76
N GLU A 34 3.12 24.84 -7.23
CA GLU A 34 4.51 24.42 -7.47
C GLU A 34 4.86 23.32 -6.49
N ALA A 35 4.98 22.11 -6.97
CA ALA A 35 5.22 20.94 -6.11
C ALA A 35 6.40 20.13 -6.61
N GLU A 36 7.29 19.72 -5.70
CA GLU A 36 8.46 18.93 -6.04
C GLU A 36 8.70 17.82 -5.01
N ILE A 37 9.40 16.76 -5.47
CA ILE A 37 9.83 15.68 -4.60
C ILE A 37 11.18 16.02 -4.00
N VAL A 38 11.25 16.03 -2.68
CA VAL A 38 12.49 16.02 -1.92
C VAL A 38 12.76 14.59 -1.48
N SER A 39 13.84 13.99 -1.99
CA SER A 39 14.20 12.62 -1.66
C SER A 39 15.62 12.50 -1.12
N VAL A 40 15.76 11.62 -0.12
CA VAL A 40 17.07 11.23 0.45
C VAL A 40 17.23 9.72 0.26
N PRO A 41 18.40 9.26 -0.24
CA PRO A 41 18.65 7.82 -0.32
C PRO A 41 18.48 7.14 1.03
N PHE A 42 17.76 6.02 1.06
CA PHE A 42 17.44 5.29 2.28
C PHE A 42 17.93 3.85 2.20
N LYS A 43 18.68 3.45 3.22
CA LYS A 43 19.09 2.07 3.44
C LYS A 43 18.55 1.59 4.78
N TRP A 44 17.62 0.67 4.76
CA TRP A 44 16.90 0.20 5.95
C TRP A 44 17.68 -0.81 6.81
N TYR A 45 18.85 -1.24 6.35
CA TYR A 45 19.74 -2.17 7.05
C TYR A 45 21.20 -1.69 7.08
N PRO A 46 22.03 -2.06 8.07
CA PRO A 46 21.61 -2.68 9.33
C PRO A 46 20.79 -1.73 10.18
N GLY A 47 19.91 -2.30 11.05
CA GLY A 47 18.94 -1.54 11.84
C GLY A 47 19.54 -0.40 12.68
N GLN A 48 20.76 -0.57 13.18
CA GLN A 48 21.46 0.43 14.00
C GLN A 48 21.74 1.74 13.25
N ARG A 49 21.86 1.69 11.91
CA ARG A 49 22.09 2.89 11.07
C ARG A 49 20.83 3.65 10.69
N VAL A 50 19.68 3.08 10.94
CA VAL A 50 18.38 3.69 10.57
C VAL A 50 18.18 5.04 11.27
N LEU A 51 18.62 5.17 12.52
CA LEU A 51 18.55 6.45 13.26
C LEU A 51 19.39 7.54 12.62
N THR A 52 20.60 7.22 12.12
CA THR A 52 21.44 8.22 11.41
C THR A 52 20.71 8.79 10.21
N GLN A 53 20.00 7.95 9.46
CA GLN A 53 19.22 8.39 8.30
C GLN A 53 18.01 9.23 8.70
N ALA A 54 17.36 8.90 9.81
CA ALA A 54 16.30 9.74 10.36
C ALA A 54 16.82 11.13 10.80
N PHE A 55 18.03 11.18 11.38
CA PHE A 55 18.66 12.46 11.72
C PHE A 55 19.02 13.30 10.49
N LEU A 56 19.37 12.70 9.34
CA LEU A 56 19.56 13.48 8.12
C LEU A 56 18.32 14.30 7.77
N TRP A 57 17.13 13.70 7.86
CA TRP A 57 15.87 14.42 7.66
C TRP A 57 15.64 15.54 8.69
N ARG A 58 16.07 15.34 9.96
CA ARG A 58 15.98 16.38 11.00
C ARG A 58 16.89 17.59 10.76
N LEU A 59 17.95 17.41 9.99
CA LEU A 59 18.93 18.47 9.67
C LEU A 59 18.59 19.23 8.39
N LEU A 60 17.65 18.74 7.58
CA LEU A 60 17.22 19.46 6.38
C LEU A 60 16.45 20.70 6.77
N ASP A 61 16.87 21.84 6.25
CA ASP A 61 16.08 23.07 6.25
C ASP A 61 15.29 23.13 4.92
N LEU A 62 13.98 23.01 5.03
CA LEU A 62 13.03 23.11 3.92
C LEU A 62 12.11 24.32 4.09
N THR A 63 12.55 25.36 4.79
CA THR A 63 11.76 26.60 4.92
C THR A 63 11.84 27.47 3.68
N GLU A 64 12.98 27.38 2.97
CA GLU A 64 13.28 28.16 1.76
C GLU A 64 14.21 27.37 0.83
N ALA A 65 14.11 27.61 -0.47
CA ALA A 65 15.05 27.14 -1.48
C ALA A 65 15.18 28.20 -2.57
N ASP A 66 16.42 28.59 -2.89
CA ASP A 66 16.74 29.59 -3.93
C ASP A 66 15.93 30.90 -3.81
N GLY A 67 15.84 31.45 -2.60
CA GLY A 67 15.09 32.67 -2.29
C GLY A 67 13.57 32.51 -2.35
N ARG A 68 13.07 31.30 -2.49
CA ARG A 68 11.63 30.99 -2.56
C ARG A 68 11.19 30.24 -1.32
N LYS A 69 10.23 30.82 -0.60
CA LYS A 69 9.64 30.16 0.57
C LYS A 69 8.95 28.87 0.18
N ILE A 70 9.16 27.81 0.95
CA ILE A 70 8.37 26.58 0.90
C ILE A 70 7.18 26.76 1.84
N ASP A 71 5.97 26.70 1.32
CA ASP A 71 4.75 27.00 2.06
C ASP A 71 4.24 25.78 2.85
N LEU A 72 4.49 24.58 2.34
CA LEU A 72 4.01 23.32 2.88
C LEU A 72 5.01 22.18 2.65
N VAL A 73 5.23 21.38 3.67
CA VAL A 73 5.93 20.10 3.55
C VAL A 73 4.93 18.97 3.77
N VAL A 74 4.85 18.04 2.80
CA VAL A 74 4.08 16.80 2.91
C VAL A 74 5.03 15.63 3.03
N SER A 75 4.98 14.89 4.13
CA SER A 75 5.82 13.72 4.38
C SER A 75 4.99 12.44 4.38
N THR A 76 5.57 11.30 3.95
CA THR A 76 4.76 10.10 3.66
C THR A 76 5.12 8.87 4.47
N LYS A 77 6.38 8.55 4.65
CA LYS A 77 6.83 7.35 5.38
C LYS A 77 8.13 7.59 6.11
N PHE A 78 8.45 6.70 7.05
CA PHE A 78 9.74 6.74 7.74
C PHE A 78 10.91 6.68 6.73
N PRO A 79 11.95 7.52 6.89
CA PRO A 79 12.14 8.56 7.90
C PRO A 79 11.78 9.99 7.44
N SER A 80 11.09 10.19 6.29
CA SER A 80 10.83 11.52 5.73
C SER A 80 10.03 12.43 6.66
N TYR A 81 9.12 11.90 7.46
CA TYR A 81 8.35 12.68 8.41
C TYR A 81 9.18 13.22 9.60
N CYS A 82 10.45 12.81 9.71
CA CYS A 82 11.38 13.41 10.67
C CYS A 82 11.80 14.83 10.30
N VAL A 83 11.56 15.30 9.08
CA VAL A 83 11.84 16.69 8.68
C VAL A 83 11.09 17.68 9.57
N ARG A 84 11.69 18.85 9.83
CA ARG A 84 11.07 19.95 10.54
C ARG A 84 10.58 21.00 9.56
N HIS A 85 9.34 21.43 9.76
CA HIS A 85 8.78 22.55 9.00
C HIS A 85 7.58 23.13 9.78
N PRO A 86 7.41 24.47 9.84
CA PRO A 86 6.31 25.09 10.58
C PRO A 86 4.93 24.69 10.03
N ASN A 87 4.83 24.38 8.74
CA ASN A 87 3.62 23.89 8.10
C ASN A 87 3.87 22.48 7.54
N LYS A 88 4.05 21.51 8.43
CA LYS A 88 4.22 20.10 8.08
C LYS A 88 2.90 19.35 8.14
N VAL A 89 2.57 18.66 7.08
CA VAL A 89 1.49 17.65 7.02
C VAL A 89 2.12 16.28 6.80
N VAL A 90 1.64 15.28 7.50
CA VAL A 90 2.06 13.90 7.29
C VAL A 90 0.89 13.12 6.69
N TRP A 91 1.11 12.53 5.52
CA TRP A 91 0.21 11.54 4.94
C TRP A 91 0.87 10.17 5.05
N LEU A 92 0.66 9.55 6.20
CA LEU A 92 1.39 8.37 6.65
C LEU A 92 1.02 7.13 5.83
N VAL A 93 1.99 6.60 5.08
CA VAL A 93 1.91 5.28 4.45
C VAL A 93 2.24 4.20 5.48
N HIS A 94 3.36 4.33 6.19
CA HIS A 94 3.73 3.48 7.32
C HIS A 94 4.85 4.11 8.16
N GLN A 95 4.93 3.68 9.42
CA GLN A 95 6.09 3.87 10.29
C GLN A 95 7.22 2.91 9.86
N PHE A 96 8.31 2.85 10.60
CA PHE A 96 9.35 1.84 10.35
C PHE A 96 8.90 0.48 10.91
N ARG A 97 8.18 -0.29 10.11
CA ARG A 97 7.50 -1.54 10.48
C ARG A 97 8.36 -2.53 11.27
N GLN A 98 9.67 -2.55 11.00
CA GLN A 98 10.63 -3.39 11.71
C GLN A 98 10.75 -3.07 13.22
N ALA A 99 10.40 -1.84 13.62
CA ALA A 99 10.41 -1.43 15.02
C ALA A 99 9.06 -1.65 15.74
N TYR A 100 8.05 -2.18 15.05
CA TYR A 100 6.67 -2.33 15.50
C TYR A 100 6.12 -3.74 15.17
N GLU A 101 5.18 -3.85 14.25
CA GLU A 101 4.44 -5.07 13.95
C GLU A 101 5.28 -6.20 13.34
N LEU A 102 6.39 -5.88 12.68
CA LEU A 102 7.31 -6.89 12.17
C LEU A 102 8.37 -7.31 13.19
N ASP A 103 8.41 -6.66 14.37
CA ASP A 103 9.32 -7.06 15.44
C ASP A 103 9.00 -8.47 15.92
N ARG A 104 10.04 -9.30 16.09
CA ARG A 104 9.93 -10.72 16.52
C ARG A 104 9.16 -11.62 15.55
N THR A 105 8.97 -11.20 14.31
CA THR A 105 8.48 -12.07 13.23
C THR A 105 9.63 -12.58 12.38
N GLU A 106 9.38 -13.55 11.52
CA GLU A 106 10.37 -14.02 10.55
C GLU A 106 10.83 -12.93 9.56
N LEU A 107 10.04 -11.86 9.43
CA LEU A 107 10.33 -10.68 8.61
C LEU A 107 11.08 -9.59 9.40
N GLY A 108 11.27 -9.78 10.69
CA GLY A 108 11.95 -8.84 11.58
C GLY A 108 13.46 -8.78 11.35
N GLN A 109 14.05 -7.59 11.53
CA GLN A 109 15.50 -7.41 11.42
C GLN A 109 16.20 -7.17 12.76
N PHE A 110 15.45 -6.92 13.83
CA PHE A 110 16.01 -6.67 15.15
C PHE A 110 16.05 -7.95 15.97
N SER A 111 17.17 -8.14 16.65
CA SER A 111 17.35 -9.22 17.62
C SER A 111 16.94 -8.78 19.03
N GLU A 112 17.00 -9.71 19.98
CA GLU A 112 16.79 -9.42 21.41
C GLU A 112 18.06 -8.89 22.10
N SER A 113 19.07 -8.44 21.35
CA SER A 113 20.25 -7.78 21.93
C SER A 113 19.89 -6.49 22.63
N ALA A 114 20.68 -6.08 23.61
CA ALA A 114 20.46 -4.79 24.31
C ALA A 114 20.56 -3.60 23.35
N GLU A 115 21.41 -3.68 22.33
CA GLU A 115 21.61 -2.66 21.31
C GLU A 115 20.38 -2.52 20.42
N ASP A 116 19.85 -3.63 19.89
CA ASP A 116 18.65 -3.62 19.03
C ASP A 116 17.41 -3.16 19.78
N ARG A 117 17.23 -3.61 21.04
CA ARG A 117 16.16 -3.09 21.89
C ARG A 117 16.28 -1.59 22.14
N ALA A 118 17.51 -1.09 22.35
CA ALA A 118 17.73 0.35 22.52
C ALA A 118 17.45 1.13 21.24
N THR A 119 17.82 0.58 20.07
CA THR A 119 17.57 1.18 18.76
C THR A 119 16.07 1.26 18.48
N ARG A 120 15.30 0.18 18.70
CA ARG A 120 13.83 0.18 18.58
C ARG A 120 13.20 1.28 19.43
N ARG A 121 13.52 1.34 20.72
CA ARG A 121 12.99 2.37 21.63
C ARG A 121 13.33 3.80 21.18
N ARG A 122 14.50 4.03 20.59
CA ARG A 122 14.88 5.33 20.04
C ARG A 122 14.07 5.69 18.81
N ILE A 123 13.81 4.72 17.91
CA ILE A 123 12.93 4.90 16.74
C ILE A 123 11.53 5.25 17.20
N GLN A 124 10.95 4.50 18.14
CA GLN A 124 9.61 4.72 18.67
C GLN A 124 9.45 6.11 19.31
N ARG A 125 10.45 6.55 20.09
CA ARG A 125 10.45 7.91 20.67
C ARG A 125 10.58 8.99 19.59
N LEU A 126 11.41 8.75 18.58
CA LEU A 126 11.58 9.69 17.48
C LEU A 126 10.28 9.83 16.69
N ASP A 127 9.60 8.72 16.42
CA ASP A 127 8.30 8.71 15.72
C ASP A 127 7.26 9.51 16.51
N GLN A 128 7.14 9.28 17.80
CA GLN A 128 6.20 10.01 18.65
C GLN A 128 6.44 11.52 18.60
N VAL A 129 7.69 11.96 18.64
CA VAL A 129 8.06 13.38 18.55
C VAL A 129 7.81 13.91 17.14
N ALA A 130 8.36 13.22 16.12
CA ALA A 130 8.35 13.73 14.76
C ALA A 130 6.94 13.75 14.14
N LEU A 131 6.11 12.76 14.44
CA LEU A 131 4.72 12.72 13.97
C LEU A 131 3.84 13.71 14.75
N GLY A 132 4.11 13.90 16.06
CA GLY A 132 3.41 14.89 16.89
C GLY A 132 3.69 16.35 16.50
N GLU A 133 4.75 16.62 15.73
CA GLU A 133 5.04 17.96 15.19
C GLU A 133 4.21 18.31 13.94
N ALA A 134 3.44 17.37 13.39
CA ALA A 134 2.63 17.62 12.21
C ALA A 134 1.41 18.50 12.55
N ARG A 135 1.14 19.50 11.71
CA ARG A 135 -0.10 20.31 11.79
C ARG A 135 -1.32 19.44 11.54
N LYS A 136 -1.20 18.50 10.60
CA LYS A 136 -2.21 17.48 10.30
C LYS A 136 -1.53 16.12 10.11
N LEU A 137 -2.21 15.09 10.53
CA LEU A 137 -1.75 13.72 10.44
C LEU A 137 -2.84 12.89 9.78
N PHE A 138 -2.56 12.41 8.58
CA PHE A 138 -3.39 11.49 7.82
C PHE A 138 -2.74 10.12 7.77
N ALA A 139 -3.54 9.09 7.68
CA ALA A 139 -3.12 7.71 7.43
C ALA A 139 -3.81 7.19 6.17
N THR A 140 -3.09 6.41 5.37
CA THR A 140 -3.63 5.87 4.10
C THR A 140 -4.76 4.87 4.30
N SER A 141 -4.88 4.29 5.50
CA SER A 141 -5.91 3.29 5.85
C SER A 141 -6.25 3.32 7.34
N GLY A 142 -7.37 2.71 7.71
CA GLY A 142 -7.75 2.46 9.11
C GLY A 142 -6.74 1.55 9.82
N ASN A 143 -6.13 0.60 9.10
CA ASN A 143 -5.07 -0.25 9.64
C ASN A 143 -3.86 0.58 10.06
N VAL A 144 -3.37 1.48 9.19
CA VAL A 144 -2.24 2.37 9.50
C VAL A 144 -2.59 3.35 10.64
N ALA A 145 -3.79 3.93 10.62
CA ALA A 145 -4.27 4.80 11.72
C ALA A 145 -4.32 4.05 13.06
N GLY A 146 -4.84 2.81 13.05
CA GLY A 146 -4.90 1.96 14.22
C GLY A 146 -3.51 1.57 14.77
N ARG A 147 -2.56 1.24 13.90
CA ARG A 147 -1.16 0.98 14.30
C ARG A 147 -0.51 2.21 14.92
N LEU A 148 -0.68 3.37 14.29
CA LEU A 148 -0.16 4.63 14.80
C LEU A 148 -0.70 4.92 16.21
N ARG A 149 -2.02 4.84 16.39
CA ARG A 149 -2.66 5.05 17.69
C ARG A 149 -2.14 4.11 18.76
N ARG A 150 -2.03 2.81 18.45
CA ARG A 150 -1.51 1.81 19.42
C ARG A 150 -0.05 2.05 19.78
N SER A 151 0.77 2.53 18.84
CA SER A 151 2.22 2.67 19.04
C SER A 151 2.63 4.01 19.65
N THR A 152 1.88 5.09 19.39
CA THR A 152 2.27 6.46 19.77
C THR A 152 1.21 7.20 20.59
N GLY A 153 -0.04 6.74 20.60
CA GLY A 153 -1.18 7.48 21.14
C GLY A 153 -1.69 8.62 20.25
N LEU A 154 -1.06 8.85 19.08
CA LEU A 154 -1.48 9.91 18.16
C LEU A 154 -2.65 9.43 17.30
N GLU A 155 -3.59 10.34 17.04
CA GLU A 155 -4.71 10.10 16.12
C GLU A 155 -4.39 10.62 14.71
N ALA A 156 -4.77 9.85 13.71
CA ALA A 156 -4.68 10.25 12.31
C ALA A 156 -6.05 10.13 11.64
N GLU A 157 -6.40 11.10 10.82
CA GLU A 157 -7.57 11.00 9.94
C GLU A 157 -7.27 9.99 8.83
N VAL A 158 -8.20 9.08 8.55
CA VAL A 158 -8.05 8.14 7.42
C VAL A 158 -8.30 8.90 6.13
N LEU A 159 -7.28 8.95 5.29
CA LEU A 159 -7.32 9.58 3.97
C LEU A 159 -6.72 8.62 2.94
N PRO A 160 -7.53 7.75 2.33
CA PRO A 160 -7.07 6.88 1.26
C PRO A 160 -6.66 7.71 0.05
N HIS A 161 -5.63 7.26 -0.66
CA HIS A 161 -5.27 7.87 -1.93
C HIS A 161 -5.87 7.08 -3.10
N PRO A 162 -6.27 7.76 -4.19
CA PRO A 162 -6.76 7.08 -5.38
C PRO A 162 -5.70 6.15 -5.97
N PRO A 163 -6.09 5.03 -6.59
CA PRO A 163 -5.19 4.20 -7.37
C PRO A 163 -4.68 4.93 -8.62
N GLN A 164 -3.75 4.32 -9.33
CA GLN A 164 -3.26 4.83 -10.61
C GLN A 164 -4.44 4.94 -11.61
N GLU A 165 -4.44 6.00 -12.39
CA GLU A 165 -5.45 6.21 -13.45
C GLU A 165 -5.15 5.28 -14.64
N LEU A 166 -5.75 4.09 -14.64
CA LEU A 166 -5.81 3.20 -15.80
C LEU A 166 -7.19 3.28 -16.45
N ALA A 167 -7.31 2.81 -17.68
CA ALA A 167 -8.58 2.72 -18.38
C ALA A 167 -9.44 1.55 -17.85
N TYR A 168 -9.79 1.61 -16.55
CA TYR A 168 -10.62 0.58 -15.91
C TYR A 168 -12.00 0.51 -16.58
N ARG A 169 -12.42 -0.69 -16.91
CA ARG A 169 -13.71 -1.00 -17.52
C ARG A 169 -14.15 -2.42 -17.17
N THR A 170 -15.38 -2.74 -17.51
CA THR A 170 -15.95 -4.08 -17.31
C THR A 170 -16.44 -4.61 -18.64
N ASP A 171 -15.78 -5.62 -19.18
CA ASP A 171 -16.13 -6.24 -20.45
C ASP A 171 -16.85 -7.58 -20.23
N ALA A 172 -16.35 -8.41 -19.32
CA ALA A 172 -16.86 -9.75 -19.06
C ALA A 172 -16.56 -10.19 -17.61
N TYR A 173 -17.08 -11.36 -17.25
CA TYR A 173 -16.77 -12.09 -16.01
C TYR A 173 -16.34 -13.51 -16.36
N GLU A 174 -15.21 -13.64 -17.07
CA GLU A 174 -14.64 -14.93 -17.46
C GLU A 174 -14.23 -15.75 -16.21
N PRO A 175 -14.26 -17.09 -16.29
CA PRO A 175 -14.07 -17.94 -15.12
C PRO A 175 -12.59 -18.09 -14.70
N PHE A 176 -11.90 -16.96 -14.51
CA PHE A 176 -10.55 -16.94 -13.96
C PHE A 176 -10.42 -15.89 -12.86
N VAL A 177 -9.52 -16.15 -11.92
CA VAL A 177 -9.12 -15.23 -10.85
C VAL A 177 -7.83 -14.52 -11.23
N LEU A 178 -7.81 -13.21 -11.10
CA LEU A 178 -6.63 -12.37 -11.32
C LEU A 178 -5.92 -12.10 -9.99
N SER A 179 -4.59 -12.15 -9.99
CA SER A 179 -3.76 -11.69 -8.88
C SER A 179 -2.67 -10.75 -9.39
N VAL A 180 -2.65 -9.52 -8.89
CA VAL A 180 -1.69 -8.47 -9.29
C VAL A 180 -0.82 -8.13 -8.09
N ASN A 181 0.43 -8.61 -8.07
CA ASN A 181 1.29 -8.52 -6.91
C ASN A 181 2.77 -8.48 -7.24
N ARG A 182 3.56 -7.87 -6.35
CA ARG A 182 4.96 -8.25 -6.23
C ARG A 182 5.02 -9.68 -5.66
N LEU A 183 5.79 -10.56 -6.29
CA LEU A 183 5.88 -11.95 -5.87
C LEU A 183 6.87 -12.09 -4.71
N ASP A 184 6.38 -11.91 -3.50
CA ASP A 184 7.07 -12.16 -2.25
C ASP A 184 6.16 -12.93 -1.28
N ARG A 185 6.74 -13.48 -0.21
CA ARG A 185 6.02 -14.34 0.73
C ARG A 185 4.86 -13.66 1.44
N ALA A 186 4.96 -12.34 1.67
CA ALA A 186 3.90 -11.60 2.34
C ALA A 186 2.62 -11.49 1.49
N LYS A 187 2.68 -11.77 0.19
CA LYS A 187 1.50 -11.74 -0.71
C LYS A 187 0.75 -13.08 -0.81
N ARG A 188 1.28 -14.15 -0.23
CA ARG A 188 0.61 -15.48 -0.10
C ARG A 188 0.06 -16.03 -1.40
N ILE A 189 0.82 -15.88 -2.48
CA ILE A 189 0.44 -16.43 -3.80
C ILE A 189 0.47 -17.96 -3.78
N ASP A 190 1.27 -18.58 -2.92
CA ASP A 190 1.27 -20.01 -2.68
C ASP A 190 -0.11 -20.53 -2.22
N LEU A 191 -0.76 -19.86 -1.27
CA LEU A 191 -2.11 -20.25 -0.84
C LEU A 191 -3.12 -20.15 -1.99
N LEU A 192 -3.01 -19.12 -2.86
CA LEU A 192 -3.85 -19.00 -4.05
C LEU A 192 -3.63 -20.19 -5.01
N ILE A 193 -2.38 -20.55 -5.28
CA ILE A 193 -2.04 -21.64 -6.20
C ILE A 193 -2.61 -22.97 -5.70
N GLU A 194 -2.43 -23.27 -4.42
CA GLU A 194 -2.92 -24.50 -3.81
C GLU A 194 -4.46 -24.54 -3.77
N ALA A 195 -5.10 -23.43 -3.40
CA ALA A 195 -6.55 -23.30 -3.39
C ALA A 195 -7.16 -23.44 -4.80
N ALA A 196 -6.56 -22.81 -5.80
CA ALA A 196 -6.98 -22.90 -7.20
C ALA A 196 -6.83 -24.31 -7.76
N ALA A 197 -5.75 -25.01 -7.41
CA ALA A 197 -5.54 -26.40 -7.82
C ALA A 197 -6.63 -27.33 -7.26
N ARG A 198 -7.06 -27.09 -6.02
CA ARG A 198 -8.10 -27.87 -5.35
C ARG A 198 -9.48 -27.67 -5.98
N GLU A 199 -9.87 -26.43 -6.28
CA GLU A 199 -11.19 -26.10 -6.85
C GLU A 199 -11.23 -26.15 -8.38
N GLY A 200 -10.11 -26.39 -9.04
CA GLY A 200 -10.03 -26.39 -10.50
C GLY A 200 -10.26 -25.02 -11.14
N VAL A 201 -9.93 -23.94 -10.43
CA VAL A 201 -10.07 -22.56 -10.90
C VAL A 201 -8.83 -22.12 -11.68
N ASP A 202 -9.03 -21.44 -12.79
CA ASP A 202 -7.93 -20.87 -13.58
C ASP A 202 -7.47 -19.54 -12.95
N VAL A 203 -6.15 -19.34 -12.89
CA VAL A 203 -5.54 -18.18 -12.26
C VAL A 203 -4.56 -17.50 -13.19
N VAL A 204 -4.62 -16.16 -13.24
CA VAL A 204 -3.62 -15.33 -13.92
C VAL A 204 -2.89 -14.50 -12.85
N ILE A 205 -1.57 -14.65 -12.79
CA ILE A 205 -0.70 -13.94 -11.85
C ILE A 205 0.15 -12.93 -12.62
N VAL A 206 -0.09 -11.65 -12.34
CA VAL A 206 0.65 -10.52 -12.90
C VAL A 206 1.63 -9.99 -11.87
N GLY A 207 2.87 -9.79 -12.30
CA GLY A 207 3.94 -9.23 -11.50
C GLY A 207 5.18 -10.10 -11.45
N ASP A 208 6.15 -9.63 -10.69
CA ASP A 208 7.45 -10.29 -10.54
C ASP A 208 8.00 -10.10 -9.13
N GLY A 209 8.95 -10.94 -8.72
CA GLY A 209 9.55 -10.83 -7.40
C GLY A 209 10.46 -12.00 -7.03
N PRO A 210 11.11 -11.93 -5.86
CA PRO A 210 12.11 -12.91 -5.45
C PRO A 210 11.54 -14.32 -5.26
N ASP A 211 10.24 -14.47 -5.05
CA ASP A 211 9.59 -15.76 -4.79
C ASP A 211 9.08 -16.45 -6.07
N ARG A 212 9.22 -15.81 -7.25
CA ARG A 212 8.69 -16.29 -8.51
C ARG A 212 9.05 -17.76 -8.81
N GLY A 213 10.33 -18.11 -8.73
CA GLY A 213 10.77 -19.46 -9.06
C GLY A 213 10.15 -20.55 -8.17
N ARG A 214 9.98 -20.24 -6.86
CA ARG A 214 9.28 -21.15 -5.93
C ARG A 214 7.80 -21.28 -6.30
N LEU A 215 7.14 -20.18 -6.59
CA LEU A 215 5.70 -20.17 -6.95
C LEU A 215 5.45 -20.90 -8.28
N GLU A 216 6.30 -20.71 -9.29
CA GLU A 216 6.21 -21.45 -10.55
C GLU A 216 6.39 -22.97 -10.34
N SER A 217 7.22 -23.39 -9.40
CA SER A 217 7.39 -24.81 -9.06
C SER A 217 6.18 -25.45 -8.34
N LEU A 218 5.33 -24.64 -7.70
CA LEU A 218 4.07 -25.08 -7.07
C LEU A 218 2.90 -25.10 -8.06
N ALA A 219 3.02 -24.35 -9.16
CA ALA A 219 1.94 -24.16 -10.11
C ALA A 219 1.67 -25.42 -10.93
N ASN A 220 0.40 -25.57 -11.30
CA ASN A 220 -0.08 -26.56 -12.28
C ASN A 220 -0.50 -25.87 -13.59
N GLY A 221 -1.02 -26.62 -14.57
CA GLY A 221 -1.43 -26.10 -15.86
C GLY A 221 -2.57 -25.06 -15.84
N ARG A 222 -3.19 -24.80 -14.69
CA ARG A 222 -4.26 -23.79 -14.52
C ARG A 222 -3.74 -22.42 -14.08
N VAL A 223 -2.47 -22.30 -13.70
CA VAL A 223 -1.87 -21.07 -13.23
C VAL A 223 -0.94 -20.50 -14.30
N ARG A 224 -1.23 -19.30 -14.75
CA ARG A 224 -0.43 -18.56 -15.72
C ARG A 224 0.29 -17.38 -15.08
N PHE A 225 1.61 -17.36 -15.12
CA PHE A 225 2.44 -16.22 -14.73
C PHE A 225 2.74 -15.38 -15.97
N THR A 226 2.41 -14.10 -15.94
CA THR A 226 2.68 -13.17 -17.05
C THR A 226 4.01 -12.42 -16.89
N GLY A 227 4.53 -12.31 -15.65
CA GLY A 227 5.53 -11.33 -15.31
C GLY A 227 4.91 -9.94 -15.26
N ARG A 228 5.73 -8.90 -15.46
CA ARG A 228 5.24 -7.52 -15.63
C ARG A 228 4.72 -7.35 -17.04
N ILE A 229 3.56 -6.75 -17.16
CA ILE A 229 2.89 -6.47 -18.44
C ILE A 229 2.60 -4.97 -18.58
N PRO A 230 2.35 -4.47 -19.80
CA PRO A 230 1.89 -3.11 -20.06
C PRO A 230 0.55 -2.80 -19.35
N GLU A 231 0.30 -1.51 -19.14
CA GLU A 231 -0.89 -1.03 -18.43
C GLU A 231 -2.21 -1.36 -19.16
N ASP A 232 -2.21 -1.33 -20.46
CA ASP A 232 -3.35 -1.69 -21.30
C ASP A 232 -3.69 -3.20 -21.20
N GLU A 233 -2.68 -4.07 -21.22
CA GLU A 233 -2.87 -5.51 -20.98
C GLU A 233 -3.38 -5.79 -19.56
N LEU A 234 -2.89 -5.05 -18.56
CA LEU A 234 -3.36 -5.16 -17.18
C LEU A 234 -4.82 -4.72 -17.05
N ALA A 235 -5.20 -3.60 -17.68
CA ALA A 235 -6.58 -3.13 -17.74
C ALA A 235 -7.51 -4.15 -18.39
N ASP A 236 -7.06 -4.83 -19.47
CA ASP A 236 -7.79 -5.90 -20.12
C ASP A 236 -8.03 -7.12 -19.22
N LEU A 237 -7.03 -7.50 -18.44
CA LEU A 237 -7.19 -8.60 -17.47
C LEU A 237 -8.18 -8.23 -16.35
N TYR A 238 -8.09 -7.02 -15.80
CA TYR A 238 -9.09 -6.52 -14.86
C TYR A 238 -10.49 -6.52 -15.50
N ALA A 239 -10.62 -6.04 -16.75
CA ALA A 239 -11.92 -5.93 -17.42
C ALA A 239 -12.64 -7.28 -17.60
N ARG A 240 -11.91 -8.38 -17.65
CA ARG A 240 -12.45 -9.70 -17.99
C ARG A 240 -12.48 -10.71 -16.85
N CYS A 241 -11.65 -10.59 -15.83
CA CYS A 241 -11.60 -11.58 -14.74
C CYS A 241 -12.94 -11.71 -13.99
N ARG A 242 -13.15 -12.85 -13.32
CA ARG A 242 -14.30 -13.08 -12.44
C ARG A 242 -14.15 -12.37 -11.11
N ALA A 243 -12.97 -12.43 -10.55
CA ALA A 243 -12.62 -11.85 -9.26
C ALA A 243 -11.11 -11.56 -9.18
N VAL A 244 -10.72 -10.76 -8.22
CA VAL A 244 -9.31 -10.46 -7.93
C VAL A 244 -8.95 -11.06 -6.57
N TYR A 245 -7.84 -11.81 -6.51
CA TYR A 245 -7.27 -12.28 -5.26
C TYR A 245 -6.19 -11.31 -4.77
N TYR A 246 -6.38 -10.80 -3.56
CA TYR A 246 -5.42 -9.94 -2.89
C TYR A 246 -5.45 -10.17 -1.38
N ALA A 247 -4.61 -11.07 -0.87
CA ALA A 247 -4.60 -11.51 0.53
C ALA A 247 -3.21 -11.39 1.18
N PRO A 248 -2.64 -10.19 1.25
CA PRO A 248 -1.33 -9.96 1.88
C PRO A 248 -1.39 -10.15 3.40
N VAL A 249 -0.23 -10.29 4.02
CA VAL A 249 -0.10 -10.25 5.49
C VAL A 249 -0.04 -8.80 5.94
N ASP A 250 -1.07 -8.35 6.67
CA ASP A 250 -1.09 -7.05 7.36
C ASP A 250 -0.60 -5.88 6.47
N GLU A 251 -1.24 -5.69 5.31
CA GLU A 251 -0.91 -4.64 4.34
C GLU A 251 -1.22 -3.25 4.90
N ASP A 252 -0.42 -2.27 4.49
CA ASP A 252 -0.61 -0.89 4.93
C ASP A 252 -1.88 -0.27 4.32
N PHE A 253 -2.06 -0.38 3.01
CA PHE A 253 -3.23 0.15 2.30
C PHE A 253 -3.77 -0.86 1.29
N GLY A 254 -3.00 -1.19 0.25
CA GLY A 254 -3.42 -2.08 -0.84
C GLY A 254 -4.22 -1.34 -1.91
N MET A 255 -3.58 -0.96 -3.02
CA MET A 255 -4.25 -0.34 -4.17
C MET A 255 -5.10 -1.32 -4.97
N VAL A 256 -4.70 -2.57 -5.03
CA VAL A 256 -5.31 -3.62 -5.85
C VAL A 256 -6.83 -3.78 -5.62
N PRO A 257 -7.38 -3.74 -4.40
CA PRO A 257 -8.83 -3.70 -4.21
C PRO A 257 -9.52 -2.55 -4.93
N PHE A 258 -8.96 -1.35 -4.88
CA PHE A 258 -9.54 -0.18 -5.56
C PHE A 258 -9.47 -0.31 -7.08
N GLU A 259 -8.37 -0.84 -7.62
CA GLU A 259 -8.20 -1.13 -9.04
C GLU A 259 -9.25 -2.16 -9.52
N ALA A 260 -9.42 -3.24 -8.76
CA ALA A 260 -10.44 -4.26 -9.01
C ALA A 260 -11.86 -3.66 -9.00
N PHE A 261 -12.17 -2.83 -8.00
CA PHE A 261 -13.48 -2.19 -7.85
C PHE A 261 -13.78 -1.21 -8.98
N LEU A 262 -12.80 -0.43 -9.44
CA LEU A 262 -12.99 0.44 -10.62
C LEU A 262 -13.29 -0.36 -11.90
N ALA A 263 -12.85 -1.61 -11.97
CA ALA A 263 -13.22 -2.56 -13.03
C ALA A 263 -14.46 -3.42 -12.69
N GLU A 264 -15.23 -3.06 -11.63
CA GLU A 264 -16.39 -3.80 -11.13
C GLU A 264 -16.07 -5.28 -10.82
N LYS A 265 -14.90 -5.57 -10.26
CA LYS A 265 -14.53 -6.93 -9.87
C LYS A 265 -14.49 -7.06 -8.36
N PRO A 266 -15.13 -8.11 -7.80
CA PRO A 266 -15.03 -8.39 -6.38
C PRO A 266 -13.64 -8.86 -6.01
N VAL A 267 -13.30 -8.68 -4.73
CA VAL A 267 -11.97 -9.05 -4.20
C VAL A 267 -12.10 -10.19 -3.20
N VAL A 268 -11.21 -11.18 -3.31
CA VAL A 268 -11.01 -12.23 -2.31
C VAL A 268 -9.81 -11.87 -1.48
N THR A 269 -10.01 -11.71 -0.18
CA THR A 269 -8.96 -11.36 0.79
C THR A 269 -9.06 -12.21 2.06
N THR A 270 -8.13 -12.02 3.00
CA THR A 270 -8.10 -12.76 4.27
C THR A 270 -8.31 -11.86 5.47
N THR A 271 -8.78 -12.47 6.59
CA THR A 271 -9.10 -11.78 7.85
C THR A 271 -7.93 -10.99 8.47
N ASP A 272 -6.71 -11.26 8.04
CA ASP A 272 -5.48 -10.61 8.50
C ASP A 272 -4.79 -9.75 7.42
N ALA A 273 -5.50 -9.42 6.35
CA ALA A 273 -4.94 -8.66 5.23
C ALA A 273 -4.59 -7.20 5.56
N GLY A 274 -5.09 -6.64 6.66
CA GLY A 274 -4.83 -5.26 7.07
C GLY A 274 -5.65 -4.24 6.28
N GLY A 275 -4.99 -3.27 5.61
CA GLY A 275 -5.66 -2.18 4.89
C GLY A 275 -6.75 -2.60 3.89
N PRO A 276 -6.63 -3.69 3.13
CA PRO A 276 -7.72 -4.19 2.29
C PRO A 276 -9.06 -4.38 3.01
N LEU A 277 -9.05 -4.67 4.31
CA LEU A 277 -10.27 -4.86 5.11
C LEU A 277 -11.08 -3.58 5.33
N ASP A 278 -10.52 -2.41 5.04
CA ASP A 278 -11.26 -1.16 5.08
C ASP A 278 -12.33 -1.07 3.97
N VAL A 279 -12.18 -1.84 2.88
CA VAL A 279 -13.04 -1.73 1.69
C VAL A 279 -13.55 -3.08 1.16
N VAL A 280 -12.86 -4.19 1.48
CA VAL A 280 -13.34 -5.53 1.13
C VAL A 280 -14.23 -6.03 2.26
N LEU A 281 -15.53 -6.05 2.00
CA LEU A 281 -16.58 -6.43 2.95
C LEU A 281 -17.17 -7.78 2.55
N GLU A 282 -17.27 -8.70 3.51
CA GLU A 282 -17.75 -10.06 3.26
C GLU A 282 -19.16 -10.06 2.65
N ARG A 283 -19.29 -10.65 1.46
CA ARG A 283 -20.52 -10.76 0.66
C ARG A 283 -21.18 -9.42 0.26
N GLU A 284 -20.42 -8.33 0.35
CA GLU A 284 -20.87 -7.01 -0.12
C GLU A 284 -19.98 -6.52 -1.27
N THR A 285 -18.66 -6.56 -1.11
CA THR A 285 -17.70 -6.17 -2.13
C THR A 285 -16.74 -7.31 -2.48
N GLY A 286 -16.85 -8.46 -1.83
CA GLY A 286 -16.01 -9.62 -2.05
C GLY A 286 -16.13 -10.68 -0.97
N ARG A 287 -15.04 -11.40 -0.73
CA ARG A 287 -14.92 -12.44 0.27
C ARG A 287 -13.78 -12.14 1.24
N VAL A 288 -14.04 -12.28 2.52
CA VAL A 288 -13.07 -12.16 3.60
C VAL A 288 -13.00 -13.48 4.35
N VAL A 289 -11.91 -14.22 4.17
CA VAL A 289 -11.82 -15.61 4.67
C VAL A 289 -10.56 -15.83 5.51
N GLU A 290 -10.51 -16.95 6.23
CA GLU A 290 -9.29 -17.31 6.95
C GLU A 290 -8.10 -17.52 6.00
N PRO A 291 -6.87 -17.17 6.41
CA PRO A 291 -5.66 -17.29 5.60
C PRO A 291 -5.16 -18.74 5.48
N THR A 292 -6.04 -19.61 5.03
CA THR A 292 -5.80 -21.04 4.82
C THR A 292 -6.22 -21.45 3.41
N VAL A 293 -5.64 -22.53 2.92
CA VAL A 293 -6.01 -23.08 1.61
C VAL A 293 -7.51 -23.39 1.56
N ASP A 294 -8.08 -23.97 2.63
CA ASP A 294 -9.51 -24.31 2.72
C ASP A 294 -10.39 -23.07 2.68
N GLY A 295 -10.04 -22.04 3.43
CA GLY A 295 -10.78 -20.77 3.44
C GLY A 295 -10.77 -20.09 2.08
N ILE A 296 -9.62 -20.02 1.44
CA ILE A 296 -9.45 -19.38 0.13
C ILE A 296 -10.14 -20.20 -0.96
N ALA A 297 -10.01 -21.52 -0.98
CA ALA A 297 -10.56 -22.41 -2.00
C ALA A 297 -12.06 -22.14 -2.23
N GLY A 298 -12.87 -22.25 -1.19
CA GLY A 298 -14.32 -21.97 -1.28
C GLY A 298 -14.65 -20.52 -1.68
N ALA A 299 -13.73 -19.57 -1.46
CA ALA A 299 -13.93 -18.17 -1.82
C ALA A 299 -13.57 -17.86 -3.28
N LEU A 300 -12.80 -18.71 -3.97
CA LEU A 300 -12.48 -18.52 -5.39
C LEU A 300 -13.65 -18.86 -6.32
N VAL A 301 -14.61 -19.65 -5.84
CA VAL A 301 -15.79 -20.09 -6.62
C VAL A 301 -16.89 -19.06 -6.44
N ILE A 302 -16.89 -18.00 -7.26
CA ILE A 302 -17.87 -16.92 -7.22
C ILE A 302 -18.74 -17.00 -8.47
N GLY A 303 -20.08 -17.04 -8.27
CA GLY A 303 -21.05 -16.97 -9.36
C GLY A 303 -20.98 -15.63 -10.09
N GLU A 304 -21.38 -15.61 -11.37
CA GLU A 304 -21.31 -14.38 -12.15
C GLU A 304 -22.21 -13.28 -11.59
N ASP A 305 -23.42 -13.62 -11.14
CA ASP A 305 -24.36 -12.64 -10.56
C ASP A 305 -23.82 -12.03 -9.27
N GLU A 306 -23.20 -12.86 -8.40
CA GLU A 306 -22.55 -12.39 -7.19
C GLU A 306 -21.36 -11.48 -7.54
N ALA A 307 -20.54 -11.90 -8.51
CA ALA A 307 -19.39 -11.09 -8.94
C ALA A 307 -19.83 -9.72 -9.45
N ARG A 308 -20.91 -9.66 -10.23
CA ARG A 308 -21.50 -8.41 -10.72
C ARG A 308 -22.05 -7.54 -9.58
N ALA A 309 -22.76 -8.13 -8.65
CA ALA A 309 -23.35 -7.39 -7.53
C ALA A 309 -22.27 -6.79 -6.63
N TRP A 310 -21.32 -7.62 -6.21
CA TRP A 310 -20.22 -7.18 -5.33
C TRP A 310 -19.25 -6.22 -6.02
N GLY A 311 -18.97 -6.45 -7.30
CA GLY A 311 -18.12 -5.54 -8.09
C GLY A 311 -18.73 -4.14 -8.21
N ARG A 312 -20.04 -4.01 -8.45
CA ARG A 312 -20.74 -2.72 -8.49
C ARG A 312 -20.73 -2.02 -7.13
N ALA A 313 -20.95 -2.76 -6.05
CA ALA A 313 -20.88 -2.20 -4.70
C ALA A 313 -19.46 -1.69 -4.39
N GLY A 314 -18.43 -2.46 -4.77
CA GLY A 314 -17.04 -2.05 -4.65
C GLY A 314 -16.72 -0.79 -5.45
N LYS A 315 -17.21 -0.69 -6.70
CA LYS A 315 -17.03 0.50 -7.54
C LYS A 315 -17.60 1.75 -6.89
N ALA A 316 -18.80 1.67 -6.32
CA ALA A 316 -19.41 2.79 -5.61
C ALA A 316 -18.56 3.30 -4.42
N LEU A 317 -17.79 2.40 -3.76
CA LEU A 317 -16.83 2.79 -2.73
C LEU A 317 -15.55 3.41 -3.35
N ALA A 318 -14.99 2.79 -4.40
CA ALA A 318 -13.76 3.24 -5.02
C ALA A 318 -13.91 4.64 -5.67
N GLU A 319 -15.05 4.94 -6.27
CA GLU A 319 -15.35 6.24 -6.89
C GLU A 319 -15.42 7.40 -5.88
N GLN A 320 -15.55 7.11 -4.59
CA GLN A 320 -15.49 8.14 -3.55
C GLN A 320 -14.06 8.56 -3.21
N VAL A 321 -13.06 7.77 -3.62
CA VAL A 321 -11.65 8.05 -3.37
C VAL A 321 -11.09 8.82 -4.58
N THR A 322 -11.12 10.15 -4.51
CA THR A 322 -10.72 11.05 -5.59
C THR A 322 -9.56 11.95 -5.19
N TRP A 323 -8.75 12.34 -6.16
CA TRP A 323 -7.65 13.29 -5.92
C TRP A 323 -8.15 14.67 -5.50
N ASP A 324 -9.30 15.13 -5.98
CA ASP A 324 -9.88 16.41 -5.54
C ASP A 324 -10.14 16.40 -4.04
N ARG A 325 -10.86 15.40 -3.57
CA ARG A 325 -11.13 15.24 -2.13
C ARG A 325 -9.85 15.09 -1.31
N ALA A 326 -8.89 14.30 -1.80
CA ALA A 326 -7.64 14.08 -1.10
C ALA A 326 -6.80 15.36 -0.99
N ILE A 327 -6.66 16.11 -2.08
CA ILE A 327 -5.92 17.38 -2.11
C ILE A 327 -6.60 18.44 -1.26
N ASP A 328 -7.93 18.59 -1.35
CA ASP A 328 -8.68 19.54 -0.52
C ASP A 328 -8.45 19.28 0.98
N ARG A 329 -8.49 18.02 1.40
CA ARG A 329 -8.20 17.65 2.81
C ARG A 329 -6.75 17.90 3.21
N LEU A 330 -5.82 17.64 2.30
CA LEU A 330 -4.38 17.83 2.54
C LEU A 330 -4.04 19.31 2.73
N LEU A 331 -4.65 20.19 1.92
CA LEU A 331 -4.34 21.63 1.89
C LEU A 331 -5.18 22.47 2.86
N SER A 332 -6.36 22.02 3.29
CA SER A 332 -7.19 22.68 4.30
C SER A 332 -6.52 22.63 5.68
#